data_6822fe716d06291bb074ea0d7919eed6
#
_entry.id   6822fe716d06291bb074ea0d7919eed6
#
_cell.length_a   1.000
_cell.length_b   1.000
_cell.length_c   1.000
_cell.angle_alpha   90.00
_cell.angle_beta   90.00
_cell.angle_gamma   90.00
#
_symmetry.space_group_name_H-M   'P 1'
#
loop_
_entity.id
_entity.type
_entity.pdbx_description
1 polymer ?
#
loop_
_entity_poly.entity_id
_entity_poly.type
_entity_poly.pdbx_seq_one_letter_code
_entity_poly.pdbx_strand_id
1 'polypeptide(L)'
;MFERLKPVPIDPILGLMNAFKADPRETKIDLGVGVYQNDSGKTPIMTAVKKAEFALHQNENTKTYQGMTGDIDYNTHISELIFGSENSISNSDKSCTLQAPGGSGALRVGAEVIARTKENATIWIGDPTWANHIPIMTKTGLKIKTYPYYDFKTHSIDFDAMIAQLKKIPAGDFVLLHGCCHNPTGADLTLNQWSEVCSVASQTGFIPFIDIAYQGLGNGLDEDVQGLRILANNLPELMVASSCSKNFGLYRERTGAISFLCSSDVQSKIVLSHAMSAARSLYSMPPAHGALLVAAVLGDHALRQEWEKELEQVRRRIESMRNMLCQKLETNNHGQDFSHIKMQKGMFSFLGITPDQVTKLRDIHGIYMVSSTRINIAGININNIDYLCDSILDVL
;
A
#
# COMPACT_ATOMS: atom_id res chain seq x y z
N MET A 1 -2.22 38.87 3.45
CA MET A 1 -3.13 37.70 3.47
C MET A 1 -2.36 36.41 3.67
N PHE A 2 -1.30 36.13 2.90
CA PHE A 2 -0.48 34.93 3.07
C PHE A 2 0.39 34.92 4.34
N GLU A 3 0.69 36.07 4.92
CA GLU A 3 1.39 36.23 6.20
C GLU A 3 0.68 35.58 7.39
N ARG A 4 -0.60 35.22 7.24
CA ARG A 4 -1.39 34.46 8.23
C ARG A 4 -1.12 32.96 8.18
N LEU A 5 -0.47 32.46 7.11
CA LEU A 5 -0.13 31.07 6.97
C LEU A 5 1.07 30.74 7.84
N LYS A 6 0.94 29.69 8.65
CA LYS A 6 2.05 29.14 9.41
C LYS A 6 2.73 28.04 8.58
N PRO A 7 4.06 27.84 8.75
CA PRO A 7 4.74 26.72 8.14
C PRO A 7 4.06 25.39 8.53
N VAL A 8 3.86 24.51 7.54
CA VAL A 8 3.41 23.14 7.78
C VAL A 8 4.62 22.29 8.08
N PRO A 9 4.58 21.38 9.07
CA PRO A 9 5.68 20.45 9.31
C PRO A 9 6.04 19.67 8.04
N ILE A 10 7.33 19.53 7.81
CA ILE A 10 7.82 18.72 6.67
C ILE A 10 7.44 17.27 6.92
N ASP A 11 6.92 16.59 5.89
CA ASP A 11 6.67 15.15 5.94
C ASP A 11 7.95 14.42 6.39
N PRO A 12 7.89 13.55 7.41
CA PRO A 12 9.09 12.91 7.97
C PRO A 12 9.91 12.13 6.94
N ILE A 13 9.27 11.51 5.94
CA ILE A 13 9.95 10.76 4.88
C ILE A 13 10.65 11.71 3.91
N LEU A 14 9.98 12.79 3.50
CA LEU A 14 10.57 13.80 2.62
C LEU A 14 11.72 14.55 3.32
N GLY A 15 11.58 14.83 4.61
CA GLY A 15 12.65 15.41 5.42
C GLY A 15 13.88 14.51 5.48
N LEU A 16 13.65 13.20 5.66
CA LEU A 16 14.72 12.20 5.70
C LEU A 16 15.43 12.07 4.35
N MET A 17 14.68 12.05 3.24
CA MET A 17 15.26 12.07 1.87
C MET A 17 16.18 13.27 1.63
N ASN A 18 15.76 14.45 2.08
CA ASN A 18 16.57 15.67 1.92
C ASN A 18 17.84 15.59 2.77
N ALA A 19 17.74 15.10 4.01
CA ALA A 19 18.89 14.88 4.88
C ALA A 19 19.88 13.87 4.27
N PHE A 20 19.37 12.73 3.77
CA PHE A 20 20.21 11.74 3.08
C PHE A 20 20.94 12.33 1.85
N LYS A 21 20.26 13.11 1.05
CA LYS A 21 20.89 13.76 -0.14
C LYS A 21 21.95 14.79 0.24
N ALA A 22 21.73 15.52 1.33
CA ALA A 22 22.64 16.55 1.81
C ALA A 22 23.88 15.98 2.55
N ASP A 23 23.83 14.74 2.99
CA ASP A 23 24.94 14.06 3.68
C ASP A 23 26.09 13.80 2.69
N PRO A 24 27.31 14.34 2.94
CA PRO A 24 28.46 14.17 2.07
C PRO A 24 29.16 12.81 2.19
N ARG A 25 28.79 11.97 3.16
CA ARG A 25 29.43 10.67 3.39
C ARG A 25 29.23 9.75 2.18
N GLU A 26 30.27 9.04 1.79
CA GLU A 26 30.20 8.02 0.73
C GLU A 26 29.44 6.79 1.22
N THR A 27 29.70 6.36 2.47
CA THR A 27 29.02 5.23 3.09
C THR A 27 27.78 5.72 3.82
N LYS A 28 26.63 5.56 3.19
CA LYS A 28 25.31 5.88 3.77
C LYS A 28 24.20 5.01 3.16
N ILE A 29 23.16 4.74 3.95
CA ILE A 29 22.06 3.85 3.56
C ILE A 29 20.72 4.56 3.79
N ASP A 30 19.86 4.59 2.75
CA ASP A 30 18.47 5.09 2.86
C ASP A 30 17.50 3.91 3.02
N LEU A 31 16.95 3.74 4.21
CA LEU A 31 15.89 2.79 4.56
C LEU A 31 14.55 3.48 4.86
N GLY A 32 14.44 4.78 4.63
CA GLY A 32 13.24 5.57 4.88
C GLY A 32 12.25 5.54 3.72
N VAL A 33 12.73 5.56 2.49
CA VAL A 33 11.88 5.66 1.29
C VAL A 33 11.34 4.30 0.87
N GLY A 34 10.02 4.22 0.68
CA GLY A 34 9.33 3.00 0.25
C GLY A 34 9.44 2.73 -1.24
N VAL A 35 10.65 2.56 -1.76
CA VAL A 35 10.94 2.23 -3.16
C VAL A 35 11.79 0.97 -3.22
N TYR A 36 11.50 0.08 -4.17
CA TYR A 36 12.34 -1.08 -4.44
C TYR A 36 13.67 -0.65 -5.07
N GLN A 37 14.77 -1.24 -4.59
CA GLN A 37 16.09 -1.09 -5.17
C GLN A 37 16.70 -2.47 -5.44
N ASN A 38 17.39 -2.61 -6.56
CA ASN A 38 18.17 -3.81 -6.89
C ASN A 38 19.55 -3.78 -6.18
N ASP A 39 20.41 -4.78 -6.43
CA ASP A 39 21.74 -4.88 -5.79
C ASP A 39 22.69 -3.75 -6.18
N SER A 40 22.41 -3.02 -7.25
CA SER A 40 23.16 -1.81 -7.63
C SER A 40 22.54 -0.51 -7.04
N GLY A 41 21.57 -0.60 -6.13
CA GLY A 41 20.89 0.53 -5.50
C GLY A 41 19.97 1.31 -6.45
N LYS A 42 19.58 0.72 -7.59
CA LYS A 42 18.71 1.35 -8.59
C LYS A 42 17.32 0.77 -8.55
N THR A 43 16.32 1.59 -8.88
CA THR A 43 14.95 1.16 -9.14
C THR A 43 14.82 0.86 -10.63
N PRO A 44 14.85 -0.43 -11.05
CA PRO A 44 14.75 -0.77 -12.46
C PRO A 44 13.33 -0.57 -12.97
N ILE A 45 13.20 -0.30 -14.29
CA ILE A 45 11.92 -0.41 -14.99
C ILE A 45 11.77 -1.87 -15.40
N MET A 46 10.62 -2.48 -15.14
CA MET A 46 10.33 -3.86 -15.53
C MET A 46 10.36 -4.00 -17.06
N THR A 47 10.86 -5.12 -17.54
CA THR A 47 11.00 -5.39 -19.00
C THR A 47 9.64 -5.43 -19.68
N ALA A 48 8.65 -6.03 -19.06
CA ALA A 48 7.27 -6.03 -19.56
C ALA A 48 6.72 -4.61 -19.73
N VAL A 49 7.00 -3.72 -18.74
CA VAL A 49 6.61 -2.30 -18.82
C VAL A 49 7.31 -1.59 -19.96
N LYS A 50 8.62 -1.79 -20.15
CA LYS A 50 9.37 -1.19 -21.28
C LYS A 50 8.82 -1.63 -22.65
N LYS A 51 8.47 -2.90 -22.77
CA LYS A 51 7.88 -3.43 -24.02
C LYS A 51 6.51 -2.82 -24.31
N ALA A 52 5.68 -2.71 -23.25
CA ALA A 52 4.38 -2.04 -23.34
C ALA A 52 4.53 -0.56 -23.72
N GLU A 53 5.50 0.15 -23.12
CA GLU A 53 5.81 1.55 -23.41
C GLU A 53 6.22 1.73 -24.89
N PHE A 54 7.08 0.85 -25.40
CA PHE A 54 7.49 0.87 -26.80
C PHE A 54 6.30 0.62 -27.73
N ALA A 55 5.45 -0.38 -27.44
CA ALA A 55 4.26 -0.67 -28.23
C ALA A 55 3.26 0.51 -28.18
N LEU A 56 3.07 1.13 -27.03
CA LEU A 56 2.21 2.29 -26.88
C LEU A 56 2.74 3.47 -27.70
N HIS A 57 4.06 3.75 -27.64
CA HIS A 57 4.69 4.80 -28.45
C HIS A 57 4.48 4.62 -29.96
N GLN A 58 4.47 3.38 -30.45
CA GLN A 58 4.26 3.10 -31.88
C GLN A 58 2.78 3.24 -32.32
N ASN A 59 1.84 2.95 -31.45
CA ASN A 59 0.43 2.82 -31.80
C ASN A 59 -0.44 3.99 -31.32
N GLU A 60 0.01 4.77 -30.32
CA GLU A 60 -0.74 5.91 -29.80
C GLU A 60 -0.72 7.07 -30.79
N ASN A 61 -1.90 7.49 -31.25
CA ASN A 61 -2.07 8.53 -32.27
C ASN A 61 -2.82 9.76 -31.76
N THR A 62 -3.19 9.79 -30.48
CA THR A 62 -3.94 10.90 -29.88
C THR A 62 -3.54 11.14 -28.42
N LYS A 63 -3.63 12.37 -27.99
CA LYS A 63 -3.48 12.80 -26.58
C LYS A 63 -4.75 13.46 -26.05
N THR A 64 -5.90 13.11 -26.60
CA THR A 64 -7.19 13.62 -26.11
C THR A 64 -7.47 13.09 -24.69
N TYR A 65 -8.35 13.79 -23.98
CA TYR A 65 -8.76 13.36 -22.64
C TYR A 65 -9.46 12.00 -22.68
N GLN A 66 -9.11 11.15 -21.72
CA GLN A 66 -9.90 9.96 -21.39
C GLN A 66 -11.18 10.36 -20.63
N GLY A 67 -12.10 9.41 -20.46
CA GLY A 67 -13.28 9.63 -19.62
C GLY A 67 -12.96 9.84 -18.14
N MET A 68 -13.93 10.31 -17.37
CA MET A 68 -13.77 10.51 -15.92
C MET A 68 -13.49 9.20 -15.15
N THR A 69 -13.92 8.07 -15.68
CA THR A 69 -13.60 6.74 -15.13
C THR A 69 -12.17 6.30 -15.42
N GLY A 70 -11.47 6.99 -16.32
CA GLY A 70 -10.17 6.58 -16.82
C GLY A 70 -10.26 5.53 -17.93
N ASP A 71 -9.21 4.76 -18.13
CA ASP A 71 -9.13 3.72 -19.13
C ASP A 71 -9.98 2.50 -18.76
N ILE A 72 -10.79 2.03 -19.69
CA ILE A 72 -11.77 0.95 -19.44
C ILE A 72 -11.07 -0.40 -19.29
N ASP A 73 -10.10 -0.70 -20.17
CA ASP A 73 -9.35 -1.96 -20.13
C ASP A 73 -8.52 -2.05 -18.84
N TYR A 74 -7.89 -0.94 -18.45
CA TYR A 74 -7.22 -0.84 -17.15
C TYR A 74 -8.16 -1.17 -15.99
N ASN A 75 -9.34 -0.54 -15.95
CA ASN A 75 -10.31 -0.75 -14.86
C ASN A 75 -10.77 -2.21 -14.80
N THR A 76 -11.01 -2.82 -15.95
CA THR A 76 -11.40 -4.24 -16.08
C THR A 76 -10.28 -5.14 -15.55
N HIS A 77 -9.07 -4.98 -16.04
CA HIS A 77 -7.94 -5.81 -15.63
C HIS A 77 -7.56 -5.63 -14.15
N ILE A 78 -7.68 -4.43 -13.60
CA ILE A 78 -7.46 -4.22 -12.16
C ILE A 78 -8.56 -4.89 -11.33
N SER A 79 -9.82 -4.82 -11.76
CA SER A 79 -10.90 -5.54 -11.11
C SER A 79 -10.66 -7.05 -11.10
N GLU A 80 -10.25 -7.61 -12.23
CA GLU A 80 -9.88 -9.03 -12.36
C GLU A 80 -8.68 -9.40 -11.47
N LEU A 81 -7.65 -8.55 -11.41
CA LEU A 81 -6.45 -8.77 -10.60
C LEU A 81 -6.79 -8.82 -9.11
N ILE A 82 -7.71 -7.97 -8.65
CA ILE A 82 -8.14 -7.87 -7.25
C ILE A 82 -9.12 -8.99 -6.89
N PHE A 83 -10.23 -9.10 -7.63
CA PHE A 83 -11.32 -10.00 -7.29
C PHE A 83 -11.18 -11.40 -7.88
N GLY A 84 -10.37 -11.58 -8.92
CA GLY A 84 -10.21 -12.81 -9.69
C GLY A 84 -11.02 -12.76 -11.01
N SER A 85 -10.41 -13.20 -12.12
CA SER A 85 -11.03 -13.17 -13.45
C SER A 85 -12.28 -14.07 -13.59
N GLU A 86 -12.28 -15.18 -12.85
CA GLU A 86 -13.41 -16.14 -12.82
C GLU A 86 -14.44 -15.82 -11.73
N ASN A 87 -14.18 -14.79 -10.91
CA ASN A 87 -15.09 -14.42 -9.84
C ASN A 87 -16.31 -13.68 -10.40
N SER A 88 -17.49 -14.05 -9.90
CA SER A 88 -18.75 -13.39 -10.27
C SER A 88 -18.74 -11.88 -9.96
N ILE A 89 -17.91 -11.40 -9.04
CA ILE A 89 -17.82 -9.99 -8.66
C ILE A 89 -17.16 -9.16 -9.75
N SER A 90 -16.04 -9.60 -10.33
CA SER A 90 -15.32 -8.86 -11.37
C SER A 90 -16.18 -8.66 -12.64
N ASN A 91 -17.11 -9.58 -12.89
CA ASN A 91 -18.04 -9.58 -14.02
C ASN A 91 -19.47 -9.15 -13.66
N SER A 92 -19.66 -8.59 -12.46
CA SER A 92 -20.98 -8.22 -11.94
C SER A 92 -21.25 -6.72 -12.11
N ASP A 93 -22.45 -6.38 -12.51
CA ASP A 93 -22.97 -4.99 -12.47
C ASP A 93 -23.05 -4.40 -11.05
N LYS A 94 -22.88 -5.24 -10.00
CA LYS A 94 -22.78 -4.79 -8.60
C LYS A 94 -21.42 -4.21 -8.26
N SER A 95 -20.40 -4.37 -9.10
CA SER A 95 -19.08 -3.78 -8.88
C SER A 95 -18.79 -2.68 -9.90
N CYS A 96 -18.04 -1.68 -9.49
CA CYS A 96 -17.52 -0.67 -10.41
C CYS A 96 -16.10 -0.26 -9.99
N THR A 97 -15.27 0.00 -10.99
CA THR A 97 -13.87 0.43 -10.81
C THR A 97 -13.64 1.74 -11.56
N LEU A 98 -12.92 2.65 -10.93
CA LEU A 98 -12.56 3.95 -11.46
C LEU A 98 -11.06 4.16 -11.27
N GLN A 99 -10.35 4.48 -12.36
CA GLN A 99 -8.94 4.84 -12.33
C GLN A 99 -8.72 6.10 -11.49
N ALA A 100 -7.63 6.14 -10.75
CA ALA A 100 -7.24 7.27 -9.91
C ALA A 100 -5.73 7.53 -9.98
N PRO A 101 -5.26 8.73 -9.66
CA PRO A 101 -3.83 9.06 -9.65
C PRO A 101 -3.09 8.40 -8.48
N GLY A 102 -2.80 7.10 -8.63
CA GLY A 102 -2.18 6.23 -7.64
C GLY A 102 -3.08 5.88 -6.47
N GLY A 103 -2.57 5.09 -5.52
CA GLY A 103 -3.32 4.69 -4.32
C GLY A 103 -3.81 5.87 -3.48
N SER A 104 -3.02 6.95 -3.37
CA SER A 104 -3.45 8.16 -2.65
C SER A 104 -4.68 8.83 -3.28
N GLY A 105 -4.74 8.87 -4.62
CA GLY A 105 -5.91 9.37 -5.35
C GLY A 105 -7.12 8.46 -5.16
N ALA A 106 -6.91 7.13 -5.21
CA ALA A 106 -7.94 6.14 -4.97
C ALA A 106 -8.54 6.25 -3.54
N LEU A 107 -7.68 6.33 -2.52
CA LEU A 107 -8.08 6.55 -1.13
C LEU A 107 -8.84 7.86 -0.96
N ARG A 108 -8.39 8.94 -1.62
CA ARG A 108 -9.06 10.25 -1.53
C ARG A 108 -10.44 10.22 -2.19
N VAL A 109 -10.60 9.63 -3.37
CA VAL A 109 -11.91 9.48 -4.02
C VAL A 109 -12.83 8.61 -3.15
N GLY A 110 -12.31 7.50 -2.61
CA GLY A 110 -13.06 6.67 -1.66
C GLY A 110 -13.54 7.46 -0.44
N ALA A 111 -12.66 8.24 0.17
CA ALA A 111 -13.00 9.08 1.33
C ALA A 111 -14.04 10.16 1.01
N GLU A 112 -14.00 10.75 -0.20
CA GLU A 112 -15.04 11.70 -0.67
C GLU A 112 -16.40 11.00 -0.85
N VAL A 113 -16.41 9.76 -1.34
CA VAL A 113 -17.65 8.97 -1.42
C VAL A 113 -18.19 8.66 -0.03
N ILE A 114 -17.34 8.20 0.90
CA ILE A 114 -17.72 7.94 2.29
C ILE A 114 -18.34 9.20 2.93
N ALA A 115 -17.71 10.37 2.76
CA ALA A 115 -18.19 11.62 3.33
C ALA A 115 -19.59 12.03 2.83
N ARG A 116 -20.02 11.50 1.68
CA ARG A 116 -21.36 11.76 1.09
C ARG A 116 -22.41 10.74 1.52
N THR A 117 -22.03 9.66 2.21
CA THR A 117 -23.01 8.63 2.63
C THR A 117 -23.90 9.09 3.77
N LYS A 118 -23.33 9.83 4.72
CA LYS A 118 -24.06 10.40 5.86
C LYS A 118 -23.31 11.59 6.46
N GLU A 119 -24.03 12.47 7.10
CA GLU A 119 -23.42 13.55 7.88
C GLU A 119 -22.54 12.97 9.01
N ASN A 120 -21.34 13.53 9.19
CA ASN A 120 -20.39 13.07 10.20
C ASN A 120 -19.97 11.59 10.04
N ALA A 121 -19.85 11.11 8.80
CA ALA A 121 -19.39 9.75 8.54
C ALA A 121 -18.05 9.46 9.25
N THR A 122 -17.95 8.27 9.80
CA THR A 122 -16.79 7.84 10.60
C THR A 122 -16.02 6.76 9.88
N ILE A 123 -14.68 6.89 9.88
CA ILE A 123 -13.75 5.85 9.44
C ILE A 123 -12.84 5.43 10.59
N TRP A 124 -12.70 4.14 10.79
CA TRP A 124 -11.82 3.54 11.78
C TRP A 124 -10.53 3.10 11.09
N ILE A 125 -9.39 3.45 11.67
CA ILE A 125 -8.06 3.23 11.09
C ILE A 125 -7.20 2.48 12.09
N GLY A 126 -6.42 1.49 11.63
CA GLY A 126 -5.51 0.74 12.47
C GLY A 126 -4.41 1.63 13.07
N ASP A 127 -4.00 1.32 14.28
CA ASP A 127 -2.85 1.97 14.92
C ASP A 127 -1.76 0.92 15.17
N PRO A 128 -0.58 1.08 14.51
CA PRO A 128 -0.19 2.10 13.54
C PRO A 128 -0.78 1.87 12.13
N THR A 129 -0.67 2.88 11.29
CA THR A 129 -1.05 2.84 9.87
C THR A 129 -0.07 3.66 9.01
N TRP A 130 -0.23 3.60 7.68
CA TRP A 130 0.49 4.52 6.80
C TRP A 130 0.15 5.98 7.12
N ALA A 131 1.20 6.76 7.41
CA ALA A 131 1.03 8.11 7.95
C ALA A 131 0.10 9.02 7.12
N ASN A 132 0.02 8.79 5.79
CA ASN A 132 -0.81 9.61 4.91
C ASN A 132 -2.31 9.22 4.94
N HIS A 133 -2.72 8.12 5.58
CA HIS A 133 -4.14 7.79 5.74
C HIS A 133 -4.87 8.90 6.51
N ILE A 134 -4.31 9.32 7.64
CA ILE A 134 -4.93 10.34 8.50
C ILE A 134 -5.20 11.65 7.74
N PRO A 135 -4.21 12.30 7.08
CA PRO A 135 -4.47 13.55 6.36
C PRO A 135 -5.41 13.37 5.15
N ILE A 136 -5.37 12.23 4.43
CA ILE A 136 -6.30 11.96 3.33
C ILE A 136 -7.73 11.97 3.85
N MET A 137 -8.02 11.22 4.93
CA MET A 137 -9.36 11.06 5.49
C MET A 137 -9.84 12.33 6.18
N THR A 138 -8.98 12.99 6.97
CA THR A 138 -9.35 14.22 7.68
C THR A 138 -9.77 15.35 6.73
N LYS A 139 -9.08 15.46 5.57
CA LYS A 139 -9.37 16.53 4.60
C LYS A 139 -10.70 16.39 3.87
N THR A 140 -11.39 15.26 4.00
CA THR A 140 -12.76 15.07 3.50
C THR A 140 -13.85 15.36 4.54
N GLY A 141 -13.45 15.72 5.77
CA GLY A 141 -14.38 15.96 6.86
C GLY A 141 -14.84 14.70 7.60
N LEU A 142 -14.23 13.55 7.32
CA LEU A 142 -14.53 12.31 8.03
C LEU A 142 -14.10 12.39 9.50
N LYS A 143 -14.89 11.82 10.38
CA LYS A 143 -14.48 11.56 11.76
C LYS A 143 -13.56 10.34 11.78
N ILE A 144 -12.36 10.52 12.34
CA ILE A 144 -11.39 9.44 12.47
C ILE A 144 -11.45 8.87 13.88
N LYS A 145 -11.51 7.55 13.96
CA LYS A 145 -11.27 6.74 15.16
C LYS A 145 -10.22 5.69 14.86
N THR A 146 -9.60 5.14 15.88
CA THR A 146 -8.56 4.12 15.74
C THR A 146 -8.98 2.80 16.38
N TYR A 147 -8.41 1.71 15.88
CA TYR A 147 -8.44 0.40 16.51
C TYR A 147 -7.00 -0.11 16.69
N PRO A 148 -6.70 -0.85 17.76
CA PRO A 148 -5.36 -1.41 17.94
C PRO A 148 -5.08 -2.44 16.83
N TYR A 149 -3.85 -2.41 16.31
CA TYR A 149 -3.44 -3.34 15.26
C TYR A 149 -2.16 -4.08 15.62
N TYR A 150 -1.17 -3.39 16.21
CA TYR A 150 0.16 -3.94 16.42
C TYR A 150 0.62 -3.76 17.86
N ASP A 151 1.14 -4.84 18.45
CA ASP A 151 1.80 -4.80 19.75
C ASP A 151 3.32 -4.65 19.56
N PHE A 152 3.86 -3.51 20.00
CA PHE A 152 5.28 -3.20 19.93
C PHE A 152 6.15 -4.01 20.90
N LYS A 153 5.57 -4.75 21.85
CA LYS A 153 6.32 -5.61 22.76
C LYS A 153 6.56 -6.99 22.17
N THR A 154 5.55 -7.55 21.53
CA THR A 154 5.60 -8.86 20.89
C THR A 154 5.98 -8.78 19.41
N HIS A 155 6.06 -7.57 18.85
CA HIS A 155 6.29 -7.30 17.43
C HIS A 155 5.33 -8.05 16.48
N SER A 156 4.09 -8.21 16.91
CA SER A 156 3.04 -8.95 16.18
C SER A 156 1.72 -8.18 16.17
N ILE A 157 0.73 -8.70 15.44
CA ILE A 157 -0.62 -8.14 15.46
C ILE A 157 -1.26 -8.41 16.83
N ASP A 158 -1.80 -7.37 17.46
CA ASP A 158 -2.67 -7.50 18.63
C ASP A 158 -4.09 -7.84 18.17
N PHE A 159 -4.26 -9.08 17.70
CA PHE A 159 -5.49 -9.49 17.05
C PHE A 159 -6.69 -9.53 18.01
N ASP A 160 -6.48 -9.92 19.25
CA ASP A 160 -7.55 -9.98 20.24
C ASP A 160 -8.10 -8.59 20.57
N ALA A 161 -7.21 -7.61 20.77
CA ALA A 161 -7.62 -6.22 20.98
C ALA A 161 -8.26 -5.61 19.72
N MET A 162 -7.71 -5.92 18.53
CA MET A 162 -8.30 -5.52 17.25
C MET A 162 -9.74 -6.00 17.15
N ILE A 163 -9.99 -7.30 17.27
CA ILE A 163 -11.32 -7.90 17.15
C ILE A 163 -12.27 -7.39 18.24
N ALA A 164 -11.79 -7.25 19.47
CA ALA A 164 -12.59 -6.69 20.56
C ALA A 164 -13.07 -5.26 20.26
N GLN A 165 -12.25 -4.46 19.54
CA GLN A 165 -12.63 -3.12 19.10
C GLN A 165 -13.56 -3.16 17.88
N LEU A 166 -13.27 -4.02 16.88
CA LEU A 166 -14.11 -4.15 15.68
C LEU A 166 -15.56 -4.55 16.03
N LYS A 167 -15.75 -5.42 17.01
CA LYS A 167 -17.08 -5.82 17.53
C LYS A 167 -17.92 -4.65 18.11
N LYS A 168 -17.30 -3.52 18.39
CA LYS A 168 -17.99 -2.32 18.95
C LYS A 168 -18.26 -1.25 17.89
N ILE A 169 -17.86 -1.46 16.65
CA ILE A 169 -18.04 -0.49 15.58
C ILE A 169 -19.49 -0.45 15.15
N PRO A 170 -20.11 0.75 15.11
CA PRO A 170 -21.50 0.91 14.68
C PRO A 170 -21.70 0.50 13.21
N ALA A 171 -22.88 -0.02 12.91
CA ALA A 171 -23.29 -0.29 11.54
C ALA A 171 -23.20 0.98 10.66
N GLY A 172 -22.70 0.81 9.44
CA GLY A 172 -22.52 1.88 8.48
C GLY A 172 -21.32 2.81 8.77
N ASP A 173 -20.49 2.53 9.79
CA ASP A 173 -19.15 3.11 9.87
C ASP A 173 -18.19 2.33 8.95
N PHE A 174 -17.11 2.96 8.55
CA PHE A 174 -16.11 2.36 7.66
C PHE A 174 -14.87 1.93 8.43
N VAL A 175 -14.24 0.83 8.00
CA VAL A 175 -13.00 0.31 8.59
C VAL A 175 -11.94 0.19 7.52
N LEU A 176 -10.86 0.99 7.65
CA LEU A 176 -9.72 0.94 6.76
C LEU A 176 -8.79 -0.19 7.19
N LEU A 177 -8.52 -1.11 6.27
CA LEU A 177 -7.66 -2.28 6.44
C LEU A 177 -6.59 -2.30 5.35
N HIS A 178 -5.37 -2.72 5.68
CA HIS A 178 -4.37 -3.03 4.66
C HIS A 178 -4.62 -4.44 4.12
N GLY A 179 -4.68 -4.60 2.79
CA GLY A 179 -4.96 -5.87 2.16
C GLY A 179 -3.82 -6.88 2.28
N CYS A 180 -2.57 -6.40 2.20
CA CYS A 180 -1.33 -7.16 2.38
C CYS A 180 -0.15 -6.24 2.63
N CYS A 181 0.97 -6.80 3.09
CA CYS A 181 2.24 -6.09 3.29
C CYS A 181 2.07 -4.79 4.08
N HIS A 182 1.48 -4.91 5.26
CA HIS A 182 1.05 -3.77 6.08
C HIS A 182 2.16 -2.71 6.24
N ASN A 183 1.87 -1.49 5.85
CA ASN A 183 2.75 -0.35 6.07
C ASN A 183 2.29 0.43 7.32
N PRO A 184 3.08 0.47 8.42
CA PRO A 184 4.53 0.31 8.45
C PRO A 184 5.08 -1.03 8.99
N THR A 185 4.26 -1.96 9.45
CA THR A 185 4.68 -3.06 10.32
C THR A 185 5.20 -4.30 9.58
N GLY A 186 4.73 -4.52 8.34
CA GLY A 186 4.95 -5.80 7.63
C GLY A 186 4.18 -6.99 8.21
N ALA A 187 3.44 -6.81 9.30
CA ALA A 187 2.64 -7.86 9.93
C ALA A 187 1.25 -7.92 9.29
N ASP A 188 0.91 -9.05 8.68
CA ASP A 188 -0.34 -9.27 7.95
C ASP A 188 -1.26 -10.27 8.66
N LEU A 189 -2.58 -10.06 8.53
CA LEU A 189 -3.58 -10.98 9.01
C LEU A 189 -3.47 -12.34 8.28
N THR A 190 -3.61 -13.43 9.02
CA THR A 190 -3.77 -14.77 8.46
C THR A 190 -5.15 -14.92 7.84
N LEU A 191 -5.36 -15.94 7.00
CA LEU A 191 -6.67 -16.20 6.38
C LEU A 191 -7.76 -16.51 7.43
N ASN A 192 -7.41 -17.16 8.53
CA ASN A 192 -8.33 -17.38 9.64
C ASN A 192 -8.74 -16.05 10.30
N GLN A 193 -7.79 -15.15 10.51
CA GLN A 193 -8.06 -13.83 11.05
C GLN A 193 -8.90 -12.99 10.09
N TRP A 194 -8.66 -13.07 8.78
CA TRP A 194 -9.52 -12.44 7.76
C TRP A 194 -10.94 -12.97 7.79
N SER A 195 -11.11 -14.30 7.98
CA SER A 195 -12.43 -14.92 8.12
C SER A 195 -13.16 -14.43 9.38
N GLU A 196 -12.44 -14.24 10.50
CA GLU A 196 -13.02 -13.66 11.71
C GLU A 196 -13.39 -12.19 11.53
N VAL A 197 -12.54 -11.37 10.90
CA VAL A 197 -12.87 -9.97 10.52
C VAL A 197 -14.13 -9.93 9.65
N CYS A 198 -14.25 -10.85 8.68
CA CYS A 198 -15.43 -10.96 7.83
C CYS A 198 -16.70 -11.28 8.64
N SER A 199 -16.61 -12.25 9.56
CA SER A 199 -17.71 -12.60 10.45
C SER A 199 -18.15 -11.41 11.31
N VAL A 200 -17.20 -10.68 11.89
CA VAL A 200 -17.48 -9.47 12.68
C VAL A 200 -18.11 -8.38 11.81
N ALA A 201 -17.60 -8.13 10.60
CA ALA A 201 -18.17 -7.15 9.68
C ALA A 201 -19.62 -7.49 9.31
N SER A 202 -19.91 -8.78 9.04
CA SER A 202 -21.26 -9.26 8.76
C SER A 202 -22.23 -9.06 9.94
N GLN A 203 -21.73 -9.25 11.18
CA GLN A 203 -22.55 -9.11 12.39
C GLN A 203 -22.79 -7.66 12.80
N THR A 204 -21.78 -6.81 12.68
CA THR A 204 -21.83 -5.41 13.13
C THR A 204 -22.35 -4.47 12.05
N GLY A 205 -22.15 -4.81 10.77
CA GLY A 205 -22.54 -3.99 9.63
C GLY A 205 -21.59 -2.83 9.33
N PHE A 206 -20.34 -2.88 9.79
CA PHE A 206 -19.33 -1.93 9.28
C PHE A 206 -18.93 -2.29 7.85
N ILE A 207 -18.50 -1.29 7.08
CA ILE A 207 -18.11 -1.46 5.67
C ILE A 207 -16.58 -1.45 5.58
N PRO A 208 -15.93 -2.54 5.09
CA PRO A 208 -14.50 -2.56 4.89
C PRO A 208 -14.06 -1.63 3.76
N PHE A 209 -12.96 -0.89 4.00
CA PHE A 209 -12.23 -0.14 3.00
C PHE A 209 -10.80 -0.67 2.96
N ILE A 210 -10.44 -1.38 1.90
CA ILE A 210 -9.15 -2.06 1.78
C ILE A 210 -8.16 -1.19 1.02
N ASP A 211 -6.99 -0.90 1.62
CA ASP A 211 -5.84 -0.34 0.90
C ASP A 211 -4.91 -1.48 0.46
N ILE A 212 -4.68 -1.60 -0.84
CA ILE A 212 -3.79 -2.60 -1.41
C ILE A 212 -2.78 -1.96 -2.36
N ALA A 213 -1.60 -1.68 -1.82
CA ALA A 213 -0.52 -1.04 -2.56
C ALA A 213 0.64 -1.99 -2.93
N TYR A 214 0.60 -3.23 -2.43
CA TYR A 214 1.75 -4.15 -2.47
C TYR A 214 1.40 -5.54 -2.99
N GLN A 215 0.29 -5.73 -3.68
CA GLN A 215 -0.13 -7.03 -4.23
C GLN A 215 0.98 -7.66 -5.07
N GLY A 216 1.34 -8.90 -4.76
CA GLY A 216 2.42 -9.66 -5.38
C GLY A 216 3.78 -9.55 -4.65
N LEU A 217 3.89 -8.70 -3.61
CA LEU A 217 5.13 -8.50 -2.85
C LEU A 217 5.14 -9.19 -1.47
N GLY A 218 4.04 -9.81 -1.07
CA GLY A 218 3.91 -10.59 0.16
C GLY A 218 4.18 -12.07 -0.07
N ASN A 219 3.15 -12.83 -0.38
CA ASN A 219 3.21 -14.27 -0.64
C ASN A 219 3.06 -14.60 -2.14
N GLY A 220 2.42 -13.73 -2.91
CA GLY A 220 2.14 -13.90 -4.34
C GLY A 220 0.96 -13.04 -4.78
N LEU A 221 0.71 -12.99 -6.09
CA LEU A 221 -0.36 -12.16 -6.66
C LEU A 221 -1.75 -12.54 -6.16
N ASP A 222 -2.05 -13.83 -6.15
CA ASP A 222 -3.34 -14.35 -5.70
C ASP A 222 -3.41 -14.52 -4.19
N GLU A 223 -2.31 -14.91 -3.56
CA GLU A 223 -2.22 -15.12 -2.12
C GLU A 223 -2.44 -13.80 -1.36
N ASP A 224 -1.90 -12.69 -1.86
CA ASP A 224 -1.96 -11.38 -1.21
C ASP A 224 -3.38 -10.76 -1.22
N VAL A 225 -4.29 -11.27 -2.05
CA VAL A 225 -5.67 -10.80 -2.13
C VAL A 225 -6.69 -11.79 -1.56
N GLN A 226 -6.26 -12.94 -1.04
CA GLN A 226 -7.19 -13.93 -0.49
C GLN A 226 -8.04 -13.40 0.66
N GLY A 227 -7.44 -12.62 1.57
CA GLY A 227 -8.18 -11.97 2.65
C GLY A 227 -9.25 -11.00 2.15
N LEU A 228 -8.92 -10.19 1.16
CA LEU A 228 -9.87 -9.31 0.48
C LEU A 228 -10.99 -10.12 -0.20
N ARG A 229 -10.64 -11.21 -0.89
CA ARG A 229 -11.63 -12.06 -1.58
C ARG A 229 -12.57 -12.78 -0.61
N ILE A 230 -12.10 -13.12 0.62
CA ILE A 230 -12.98 -13.62 1.70
C ILE A 230 -14.04 -12.56 2.02
N LEU A 231 -13.66 -11.31 2.20
CA LEU A 231 -14.61 -10.22 2.47
C LEU A 231 -15.57 -10.03 1.30
N ALA A 232 -15.04 -9.93 0.08
CA ALA A 232 -15.80 -9.65 -1.13
C ALA A 232 -16.87 -10.72 -1.43
N ASN A 233 -16.55 -11.99 -1.18
CA ASN A 233 -17.48 -13.10 -1.41
C ASN A 233 -18.59 -13.25 -0.35
N ASN A 234 -18.42 -12.63 0.84
CA ASN A 234 -19.32 -12.83 1.97
C ASN A 234 -20.02 -11.54 2.44
N LEU A 235 -19.58 -10.36 2.02
CA LEU A 235 -20.18 -9.10 2.43
C LEU A 235 -20.91 -8.44 1.24
N PRO A 236 -22.00 -7.72 1.48
CA PRO A 236 -22.74 -7.06 0.43
C PRO A 236 -22.04 -5.82 -0.13
N GLU A 237 -21.16 -5.21 0.64
CA GLU A 237 -20.51 -3.94 0.31
C GLU A 237 -19.08 -3.90 0.83
N LEU A 238 -18.15 -3.42 0.01
CA LEU A 238 -16.79 -3.06 0.38
C LEU A 238 -16.18 -2.10 -0.62
N MET A 239 -15.07 -1.48 -0.23
CA MET A 239 -14.28 -0.60 -1.08
C MET A 239 -12.83 -1.07 -1.14
N VAL A 240 -12.17 -0.89 -2.29
CA VAL A 240 -10.76 -1.25 -2.46
C VAL A 240 -10.01 -0.12 -3.16
N ALA A 241 -9.04 0.49 -2.48
CA ALA A 241 -8.06 1.37 -3.10
C ALA A 241 -6.82 0.56 -3.50
N SER A 242 -6.52 0.50 -4.78
CA SER A 242 -5.36 -0.24 -5.31
C SER A 242 -4.32 0.69 -5.94
N SER A 243 -3.08 0.23 -6.01
CA SER A 243 -1.97 1.01 -6.57
C SER A 243 -1.02 0.14 -7.37
N CYS A 244 -0.66 0.60 -8.57
CA CYS A 244 0.35 -0.01 -9.43
C CYS A 244 1.76 0.56 -9.19
N SER A 245 1.95 1.38 -8.16
CA SER A 245 3.24 2.03 -7.90
C SER A 245 4.37 1.04 -7.61
N LYS A 246 4.10 -0.07 -6.91
CA LYS A 246 5.12 -1.02 -6.49
C LYS A 246 5.16 -2.26 -7.36
N ASN A 247 4.03 -2.92 -7.58
CA ASN A 247 3.97 -4.18 -8.32
C ASN A 247 4.21 -4.03 -9.84
N PHE A 248 4.06 -2.83 -10.40
CA PHE A 248 4.49 -2.49 -11.77
C PHE A 248 5.74 -1.58 -11.78
N GLY A 249 6.25 -1.15 -10.63
CA GLY A 249 7.35 -0.19 -10.56
C GLY A 249 7.02 1.20 -11.10
N LEU A 250 5.75 1.55 -11.23
CA LEU A 250 5.24 2.80 -11.84
C LEU A 250 5.08 3.93 -10.82
N TYR A 251 6.07 4.13 -9.94
CA TYR A 251 6.00 5.09 -8.82
C TYR A 251 5.63 6.52 -9.23
N ARG A 252 6.18 6.99 -10.35
CA ARG A 252 5.99 8.35 -10.86
C ARG A 252 4.79 8.51 -11.80
N GLU A 253 4.28 7.42 -12.35
CA GLU A 253 3.17 7.45 -13.33
C GLU A 253 1.81 7.68 -12.66
N ARG A 254 1.76 7.58 -11.33
CA ARG A 254 0.56 7.84 -10.53
C ARG A 254 -0.65 7.02 -10.99
N THR A 255 -0.49 5.71 -11.04
CA THR A 255 -1.49 4.74 -11.51
C THR A 255 -2.07 3.98 -10.33
N GLY A 256 -3.38 3.99 -10.20
CA GLY A 256 -4.16 3.28 -9.18
C GLY A 256 -5.64 3.27 -9.54
N ALA A 257 -6.44 2.61 -8.72
CA ALA A 257 -7.89 2.54 -8.91
C ALA A 257 -8.64 2.46 -7.58
N ILE A 258 -9.86 2.94 -7.57
CA ILE A 258 -10.84 2.69 -6.52
C ILE A 258 -11.93 1.77 -7.08
N SER A 259 -12.15 0.64 -6.40
CA SER A 259 -13.21 -0.32 -6.74
C SER A 259 -14.23 -0.35 -5.62
N PHE A 260 -15.49 -0.50 -5.98
CA PHE A 260 -16.62 -0.62 -5.08
C PHE A 260 -17.37 -1.89 -5.38
N LEU A 261 -17.67 -2.67 -4.35
CA LEU A 261 -18.70 -3.71 -4.38
C LEU A 261 -19.92 -3.15 -3.67
N CYS A 262 -21.08 -3.24 -4.31
CA CYS A 262 -22.34 -2.67 -3.85
C CYS A 262 -23.40 -3.77 -3.71
N SER A 263 -24.42 -3.50 -2.90
CA SER A 263 -25.53 -4.43 -2.66
C SER A 263 -26.38 -4.72 -3.89
N SER A 264 -26.40 -3.81 -4.89
CA SER A 264 -27.12 -3.96 -6.15
C SER A 264 -26.43 -3.22 -7.31
N ASP A 265 -26.81 -3.54 -8.54
CA ASP A 265 -26.40 -2.85 -9.77
C ASP A 265 -26.85 -1.39 -9.80
N VAL A 266 -28.04 -1.08 -9.27
CA VAL A 266 -28.54 0.29 -9.15
C VAL A 266 -27.64 1.09 -8.22
N GLN A 267 -27.27 0.51 -7.07
CA GLN A 267 -26.40 1.17 -6.11
C GLN A 267 -25.00 1.38 -6.67
N SER A 268 -24.46 0.42 -7.41
CA SER A 268 -23.15 0.53 -8.11
C SER A 268 -23.11 1.74 -9.06
N LYS A 269 -24.15 1.92 -9.88
CA LYS A 269 -24.26 3.09 -10.78
C LYS A 269 -24.31 4.41 -10.02
N ILE A 270 -25.02 4.46 -8.89
CA ILE A 270 -25.08 5.64 -8.03
C ILE A 270 -23.72 5.93 -7.42
N VAL A 271 -23.06 4.94 -6.83
CA VAL A 271 -21.73 5.08 -6.22
C VAL A 271 -20.70 5.54 -7.26
N LEU A 272 -20.71 4.94 -8.46
CA LEU A 272 -19.84 5.35 -9.56
C LEU A 272 -20.05 6.83 -9.94
N SER A 273 -21.32 7.30 -9.97
CA SER A 273 -21.61 8.72 -10.25
C SER A 273 -21.04 9.67 -9.20
N HIS A 274 -21.09 9.28 -7.93
CA HIS A 274 -20.47 10.04 -6.84
C HIS A 274 -18.95 10.03 -6.90
N ALA A 275 -18.35 8.88 -7.22
CA ALA A 275 -16.90 8.75 -7.41
C ALA A 275 -16.40 9.60 -8.59
N MET A 276 -17.11 9.58 -9.73
CA MET A 276 -16.81 10.47 -10.87
C MET A 276 -16.92 11.95 -10.50
N SER A 277 -17.96 12.33 -9.74
CA SER A 277 -18.13 13.71 -9.27
C SER A 277 -16.97 14.13 -8.34
N ALA A 278 -16.50 13.23 -7.46
CA ALA A 278 -15.35 13.48 -6.61
C ALA A 278 -14.06 13.63 -7.46
N ALA A 279 -13.80 12.71 -8.37
CA ALA A 279 -12.68 12.74 -9.29
C ALA A 279 -12.65 14.04 -10.11
N ARG A 280 -13.83 14.43 -10.64
CA ARG A 280 -13.97 15.68 -11.42
C ARG A 280 -13.55 16.92 -10.63
N SER A 281 -13.86 16.98 -9.34
CA SER A 281 -13.50 18.12 -8.49
C SER A 281 -12.04 18.10 -8.01
N LEU A 282 -11.43 16.91 -7.93
CA LEU A 282 -10.07 16.75 -7.39
C LEU A 282 -8.99 16.91 -8.47
N TYR A 283 -9.16 16.25 -9.61
CA TYR A 283 -8.15 16.21 -10.68
C TYR A 283 -8.75 16.18 -12.10
N SER A 284 -10.03 16.30 -12.23
CA SER A 284 -10.79 16.27 -13.48
C SER A 284 -10.82 14.90 -14.13
N MET A 285 -9.69 14.41 -14.63
CA MET A 285 -9.50 13.10 -15.24
C MET A 285 -8.15 12.53 -14.81
N PRO A 286 -8.01 11.21 -14.64
CA PRO A 286 -6.74 10.63 -14.24
C PRO A 286 -5.70 10.70 -15.37
N PRO A 287 -4.38 10.61 -15.06
CA PRO A 287 -3.33 10.55 -16.06
C PRO A 287 -3.40 9.24 -16.84
N ALA A 288 -3.34 9.30 -18.18
CA ALA A 288 -3.57 8.15 -19.05
C ALA A 288 -2.40 7.17 -19.11
N HIS A 289 -1.16 7.68 -19.22
CA HIS A 289 0.01 6.88 -19.63
C HIS A 289 0.23 5.63 -18.79
N GLY A 290 0.28 5.75 -17.48
CA GLY A 290 0.49 4.59 -16.60
C GLY A 290 -0.62 3.54 -16.67
N ALA A 291 -1.88 3.97 -16.84
CA ALA A 291 -3.00 3.04 -16.98
C ALA A 291 -2.93 2.27 -18.30
N LEU A 292 -2.60 2.94 -19.40
CA LEU A 292 -2.41 2.31 -20.70
C LEU A 292 -1.27 1.28 -20.69
N LEU A 293 -0.17 1.56 -19.95
CA LEU A 293 0.91 0.58 -19.77
C LEU A 293 0.44 -0.66 -19.01
N VAL A 294 -0.30 -0.47 -17.92
CA VAL A 294 -0.82 -1.59 -17.13
C VAL A 294 -1.85 -2.38 -17.92
N ALA A 295 -2.76 -1.72 -18.64
CA ALA A 295 -3.73 -2.37 -19.50
C ALA A 295 -3.04 -3.21 -20.60
N ALA A 296 -2.00 -2.66 -21.24
CA ALA A 296 -1.23 -3.38 -22.25
C ALA A 296 -0.51 -4.61 -21.66
N VAL A 297 0.08 -4.49 -20.48
CA VAL A 297 0.76 -5.63 -19.81
C VAL A 297 -0.24 -6.71 -19.40
N LEU A 298 -1.37 -6.34 -18.79
CA LEU A 298 -2.33 -7.32 -18.28
C LEU A 298 -3.20 -7.92 -19.40
N GLY A 299 -3.42 -7.18 -20.49
CA GLY A 299 -4.21 -7.62 -21.64
C GLY A 299 -3.46 -8.51 -22.63
N ASP A 300 -2.12 -8.53 -22.60
CA ASP A 300 -1.28 -9.40 -23.41
C ASP A 300 -0.73 -10.55 -22.57
N HIS A 301 -1.03 -11.79 -22.97
CA HIS A 301 -0.64 -12.98 -22.21
C HIS A 301 0.88 -13.11 -22.02
N ALA A 302 1.70 -12.78 -23.04
CA ALA A 302 3.14 -12.90 -22.97
C ALA A 302 3.75 -11.81 -22.06
N LEU A 303 3.27 -10.56 -22.17
CA LEU A 303 3.71 -9.46 -21.30
C LEU A 303 3.29 -9.71 -19.86
N ARG A 304 2.08 -10.22 -19.63
CA ARG A 304 1.59 -10.58 -18.30
C ARG A 304 2.47 -11.63 -17.64
N GLN A 305 2.78 -12.73 -18.35
CA GLN A 305 3.68 -13.76 -17.81
C GLN A 305 5.08 -13.24 -17.51
N GLU A 306 5.61 -12.36 -18.36
CA GLU A 306 6.91 -11.73 -18.11
C GLU A 306 6.87 -10.83 -16.88
N TRP A 307 5.84 -10.01 -16.72
CA TRP A 307 5.62 -9.16 -15.57
C TRP A 307 5.46 -9.98 -14.27
N GLU A 308 4.66 -11.04 -14.28
CA GLU A 308 4.47 -11.92 -13.13
C GLU A 308 5.80 -12.53 -12.68
N LYS A 309 6.62 -12.97 -13.61
CA LYS A 309 7.96 -13.50 -13.34
C LYS A 309 8.91 -12.45 -12.77
N GLU A 310 8.91 -11.24 -13.32
CA GLU A 310 9.74 -10.14 -12.80
C GLU A 310 9.29 -9.74 -11.39
N LEU A 311 7.98 -9.66 -11.14
CA LEU A 311 7.41 -9.35 -9.82
C LEU A 311 7.76 -10.43 -8.79
N GLU A 312 7.73 -11.70 -9.17
CA GLU A 312 8.16 -12.81 -8.32
C GLU A 312 9.65 -12.69 -7.96
N GLN A 313 10.51 -12.31 -8.89
CA GLN A 313 11.93 -12.08 -8.63
C GLN A 313 12.13 -10.95 -7.60
N VAL A 314 11.37 -9.86 -7.73
CA VAL A 314 11.38 -8.74 -6.77
C VAL A 314 10.96 -9.25 -5.38
N ARG A 315 9.86 -9.99 -5.27
CA ARG A 315 9.36 -10.56 -4.03
C ARG A 315 10.39 -11.47 -3.36
N ARG A 316 10.92 -12.43 -4.11
CA ARG A 316 11.93 -13.38 -3.60
C ARG A 316 13.20 -12.68 -3.12
N ARG A 317 13.61 -11.61 -3.82
CA ARG A 317 14.77 -10.83 -3.40
C ARG A 317 14.50 -10.11 -2.08
N ILE A 318 13.34 -9.47 -1.92
CA ILE A 318 12.96 -8.80 -0.65
C ILE A 318 12.94 -9.83 0.49
N GLU A 319 12.36 -11.00 0.27
CA GLU A 319 12.33 -12.09 1.25
C GLU A 319 13.74 -12.58 1.61
N SER A 320 14.63 -12.74 0.61
CA SER A 320 16.04 -13.11 0.84
C SER A 320 16.77 -12.08 1.70
N MET A 321 16.60 -10.78 1.42
CA MET A 321 17.22 -9.72 2.24
C MET A 321 16.67 -9.69 3.66
N ARG A 322 15.37 -9.93 3.84
CA ARG A 322 14.72 -10.05 5.14
C ARG A 322 15.31 -11.20 5.96
N ASN A 323 15.44 -12.37 5.37
CA ASN A 323 16.00 -13.56 6.01
C ASN A 323 17.48 -13.36 6.37
N MET A 324 18.25 -12.77 5.46
CA MET A 324 19.68 -12.50 5.67
C MET A 324 19.89 -11.46 6.78
N LEU A 325 19.08 -10.40 6.82
CA LEU A 325 19.11 -9.41 7.89
C LEU A 325 18.89 -10.07 9.26
N CYS A 326 17.84 -10.88 9.41
CA CYS A 326 17.58 -11.61 10.65
C CYS A 326 18.75 -12.50 11.03
N GLN A 327 19.21 -13.35 10.11
CA GLN A 327 20.31 -14.29 10.38
C GLN A 327 21.57 -13.58 10.87
N LYS A 328 21.95 -12.45 10.26
CA LYS A 328 23.13 -11.69 10.66
C LYS A 328 22.96 -11.01 12.03
N LEU A 329 21.79 -10.48 12.32
CA LEU A 329 21.50 -9.86 13.61
C LEU A 329 21.39 -10.91 14.73
N GLU A 330 20.82 -12.10 14.49
CA GLU A 330 20.73 -13.17 15.48
C GLU A 330 22.10 -13.73 15.90
N THR A 331 23.09 -13.72 15.01
CA THR A 331 24.43 -14.28 15.27
C THR A 331 25.19 -13.48 16.36
N ASN A 332 24.88 -12.17 16.55
CA ASN A 332 25.61 -11.26 17.43
C ASN A 332 24.66 -10.41 18.32
N ASN A 333 23.49 -10.91 18.66
CA ASN A 333 22.35 -10.16 19.14
C ASN A 333 22.41 -9.65 20.59
N HIS A 334 23.42 -9.27 21.18
CA HIS A 334 23.46 -8.66 22.55
C HIS A 334 22.18 -8.87 23.40
N GLY A 335 21.41 -9.94 23.14
CA GLY A 335 20.17 -10.30 23.85
C GLY A 335 18.87 -9.74 23.25
N GLN A 336 18.89 -9.03 22.14
CA GLN A 336 17.70 -8.54 21.46
C GLN A 336 17.19 -9.53 20.38
N ASP A 337 15.89 -9.83 20.39
CA ASP A 337 15.25 -10.71 19.40
C ASP A 337 14.77 -9.94 18.17
N PHE A 338 15.28 -10.31 17.00
CA PHE A 338 14.89 -9.77 15.69
C PHE A 338 14.09 -10.77 14.84
N SER A 339 13.71 -11.92 15.38
CA SER A 339 13.01 -13.00 14.66
C SER A 339 11.68 -12.55 14.06
N HIS A 340 11.02 -11.55 14.66
CA HIS A 340 9.79 -10.97 14.16
C HIS A 340 9.92 -10.43 12.73
N ILE A 341 11.09 -9.90 12.35
CA ILE A 341 11.35 -9.40 11.01
C ILE A 341 11.14 -10.50 9.96
N LYS A 342 11.55 -11.73 10.25
CA LYS A 342 11.41 -12.88 9.35
C LYS A 342 9.96 -13.26 9.11
N MET A 343 9.08 -13.05 10.09
CA MET A 343 7.65 -13.39 9.99
C MET A 343 6.85 -12.34 9.21
N GLN A 344 7.38 -11.14 9.06
CA GLN A 344 6.72 -10.03 8.39
C GLN A 344 6.85 -10.12 6.86
N LYS A 345 5.99 -9.40 6.12
CA LYS A 345 5.89 -9.46 4.66
C LYS A 345 6.07 -8.10 4.00
N GLY A 346 6.40 -8.12 2.70
CA GLY A 346 6.51 -6.92 1.90
C GLY A 346 7.75 -6.08 2.19
N MET A 347 7.67 -4.80 1.84
CA MET A 347 8.83 -3.91 1.83
C MET A 347 9.24 -3.39 3.21
N PHE A 348 8.41 -3.48 4.23
CA PHE A 348 8.65 -2.82 5.52
C PHE A 348 8.76 -3.78 6.70
N SER A 349 9.47 -3.33 7.71
CA SER A 349 9.48 -3.87 9.07
C SER A 349 9.74 -2.77 10.07
N PHE A 350 9.29 -2.94 11.31
CA PHE A 350 9.87 -2.22 12.43
C PHE A 350 11.13 -2.94 12.91
N LEU A 351 12.21 -2.20 13.10
CA LEU A 351 13.45 -2.77 13.64
C LEU A 351 13.36 -3.07 15.14
N GLY A 352 12.46 -2.38 15.86
CA GLY A 352 12.25 -2.63 17.29
C GLY A 352 13.31 -2.00 18.20
N ILE A 353 14.06 -1.01 17.72
CA ILE A 353 15.05 -0.23 18.49
C ILE A 353 14.43 1.07 19.01
N THR A 354 15.15 1.80 19.85
CA THR A 354 14.68 3.08 20.40
C THR A 354 14.91 4.25 19.43
N PRO A 355 14.15 5.37 19.56
CA PRO A 355 14.39 6.58 18.76
C PRO A 355 15.80 7.17 18.92
N ASP A 356 16.42 7.03 20.11
CA ASP A 356 17.79 7.47 20.34
C ASP A 356 18.80 6.62 19.55
N GLN A 357 18.58 5.32 19.46
CA GLN A 357 19.38 4.42 18.62
C GLN A 357 19.20 4.75 17.12
N VAL A 358 17.98 5.07 16.67
CA VAL A 358 17.75 5.57 15.29
C VAL A 358 18.54 6.86 15.03
N THR A 359 18.59 7.75 15.99
CA THR A 359 19.37 8.99 15.89
C THR A 359 20.86 8.71 15.76
N LYS A 360 21.41 7.79 16.58
CA LYS A 360 22.82 7.35 16.50
C LYS A 360 23.13 6.70 15.14
N LEU A 361 22.25 5.81 14.64
CA LEU A 361 22.42 5.20 13.32
C LEU A 361 22.53 6.25 12.22
N ARG A 362 21.74 7.31 12.26
CA ARG A 362 21.82 8.40 11.30
C ARG A 362 23.08 9.24 11.47
N ASP A 363 23.35 9.71 12.69
CA ASP A 363 24.39 10.73 12.96
C ASP A 363 25.80 10.14 12.90
N ILE A 364 25.99 8.91 13.39
CA ILE A 364 27.28 8.23 13.42
C ILE A 364 27.50 7.43 12.13
N HIS A 365 26.51 6.59 11.75
CA HIS A 365 26.68 5.58 10.68
C HIS A 365 26.07 5.97 9.35
N GLY A 366 25.37 7.10 9.21
CA GLY A 366 24.75 7.50 7.93
C GLY A 366 23.58 6.60 7.50
N ILE A 367 22.93 5.92 8.45
CA ILE A 367 21.80 5.05 8.17
C ILE A 367 20.51 5.82 8.45
N TYR A 368 19.75 6.05 7.41
CA TYR A 368 18.56 6.88 7.41
C TYR A 368 17.30 6.03 7.45
N MET A 369 16.57 6.09 8.58
CA MET A 369 15.26 5.48 8.76
C MET A 369 14.36 6.42 9.56
N VAL A 370 13.04 6.21 9.53
CA VAL A 370 12.10 7.04 10.30
C VAL A 370 12.20 6.75 11.79
N SER A 371 11.93 7.75 12.63
CA SER A 371 12.04 7.65 14.10
C SER A 371 11.16 6.56 14.72
N SER A 372 10.11 6.12 14.01
CA SER A 372 9.28 4.98 14.41
C SER A 372 9.99 3.63 14.28
N THR A 373 11.25 3.61 13.85
CA THR A 373 12.06 2.40 13.59
C THR A 373 11.65 1.58 12.36
N ARG A 374 10.73 2.09 11.53
CA ARG A 374 10.40 1.46 10.25
C ARG A 374 11.59 1.50 9.31
N ILE A 375 11.93 0.35 8.76
CA ILE A 375 12.94 0.19 7.70
C ILE A 375 12.32 -0.32 6.41
N ASN A 376 12.90 0.11 5.28
CA ASN A 376 12.59 -0.44 3.97
C ASN A 376 13.54 -1.61 3.66
N ILE A 377 13.08 -2.83 3.83
CA ILE A 377 13.84 -4.06 3.50
C ILE A 377 14.26 -4.08 2.03
N ALA A 378 13.43 -3.53 1.13
CA ALA A 378 13.72 -3.47 -0.30
C ALA A 378 14.86 -2.49 -0.67
N GLY A 379 15.33 -1.67 0.28
CA GLY A 379 16.53 -0.83 0.16
C GLY A 379 17.82 -1.53 0.61
N ILE A 380 17.71 -2.71 1.23
CA ILE A 380 18.85 -3.53 1.62
C ILE A 380 19.35 -4.33 0.42
N ASN A 381 20.67 -4.51 0.33
CA ASN A 381 21.32 -5.31 -0.70
C ASN A 381 22.59 -5.99 -0.16
N ILE A 382 23.17 -6.90 -0.95
CA ILE A 382 24.34 -7.66 -0.54
C ILE A 382 25.58 -6.80 -0.25
N ASN A 383 25.64 -5.57 -0.77
CA ASN A 383 26.79 -4.68 -0.59
C ASN A 383 26.65 -3.79 0.66
N ASN A 384 25.43 -3.62 1.20
CA ASN A 384 25.19 -2.75 2.34
C ASN A 384 24.73 -3.48 3.62
N ILE A 385 24.35 -4.75 3.52
CA ILE A 385 23.76 -5.49 4.63
C ILE A 385 24.74 -5.72 5.79
N ASP A 386 26.00 -5.97 5.51
CA ASP A 386 27.02 -6.18 6.56
C ASP A 386 27.23 -4.91 7.35
N TYR A 387 27.48 -3.80 6.66
CA TYR A 387 27.60 -2.49 7.29
C TYR A 387 26.35 -2.10 8.09
N LEU A 388 25.15 -2.39 7.55
CA LEU A 388 23.91 -2.16 8.26
C LEU A 388 23.83 -2.94 9.58
N CYS A 389 24.14 -4.25 9.55
CA CYS A 389 24.08 -5.11 10.73
C CYS A 389 25.10 -4.67 11.78
N ASP A 390 26.35 -4.43 11.39
CA ASP A 390 27.41 -3.97 12.30
C ASP A 390 27.02 -2.64 12.97
N SER A 391 26.45 -1.71 12.20
CA SER A 391 26.00 -0.42 12.72
C SER A 391 24.80 -0.55 13.68
N ILE A 392 23.86 -1.48 13.40
CA ILE A 392 22.74 -1.76 14.30
C ILE A 392 23.28 -2.31 15.64
N LEU A 393 24.19 -3.27 15.58
CA LEU A 393 24.78 -3.89 16.77
C LEU A 393 25.61 -2.90 17.60
N ASP A 394 26.28 -1.92 16.96
CA ASP A 394 27.07 -0.90 17.65
C ASP A 394 26.21 0.09 18.47
N VAL A 395 24.94 0.25 18.13
CA VAL A 395 24.03 1.18 18.84
C VAL A 395 23.10 0.50 19.83
N LEU A 396 23.08 -0.86 19.90
CA LEU A 396 22.27 -1.60 20.88
C LEU A 396 22.90 -1.54 22.27
#